data_f39d49fab41959fd7dc5d322e6599090
#
_entry.id   f39d49fab41959fd7dc5d322e6599090
#
_cell.length_a   1.000
_cell.length_b   1.000
_cell.length_c   1.000
_cell.angle_alpha   90.00
_cell.angle_beta   90.00
_cell.angle_gamma   90.00
#
_symmetry.space_group_name_H-M   'P 1'
#
loop_
_entity.id
_entity.type
_entity.pdbx_description
1 polymer ?
#
loop_
_entity_poly.entity_id
_entity_poly.type
_entity_poly.pdbx_seq_one_letter_code
_entity_poly.pdbx_strand_id
1 'polypeptide(L)'
;MESFENTADFWMHLTPLWERLQKETLPIYLYGMGDGAEKINGVLEHYGIPLKGVFASDEYVRGHSFLGYRVQKLSEVEETEPEGFVILLAFAAFAEDLTEKIQGIANRHILYAPDTPVAGETLFTREFLEQNLDSFRKVYGFLADDQSRKVLRDVVAFKLTGEISYLSCQFKCHHIPQNFSGLIIFQKTVDLPE
;
A
#
# COMPACT_ATOMS: atom_id res chain seq x y z
N MET A 1 -6.92 -27.58 0.83
CA MET A 1 -5.81 -27.00 0.04
C MET A 1 -6.42 -26.19 -1.08
N GLU A 2 -6.23 -24.89 -1.05
CA GLU A 2 -6.71 -23.97 -2.12
C GLU A 2 -5.88 -24.23 -3.38
N SER A 3 -6.52 -24.29 -4.56
CA SER A 3 -5.79 -24.46 -5.82
C SER A 3 -5.22 -23.13 -6.29
N PHE A 4 -4.21 -23.16 -7.18
CA PHE A 4 -3.70 -21.94 -7.81
C PHE A 4 -4.79 -21.25 -8.64
N GLU A 5 -5.66 -22.01 -9.31
CA GLU A 5 -6.75 -21.50 -10.12
C GLU A 5 -7.71 -20.64 -9.27
N ASN A 6 -8.07 -21.09 -8.08
CA ASN A 6 -8.91 -20.34 -7.16
C ASN A 6 -8.21 -19.06 -6.68
N THR A 7 -6.91 -19.14 -6.42
CA THR A 7 -6.09 -18.00 -6.01
C THR A 7 -5.96 -16.98 -7.16
N ALA A 8 -5.73 -17.41 -8.39
CA ALA A 8 -5.66 -16.54 -9.55
C ALA A 8 -7.02 -15.88 -9.85
N ASP A 9 -8.10 -16.66 -9.78
CA ASP A 9 -9.47 -16.15 -9.93
C ASP A 9 -9.79 -15.08 -8.88
N PHE A 10 -9.42 -15.32 -7.61
CA PHE A 10 -9.55 -14.32 -6.55
C PHE A 10 -8.84 -13.01 -6.92
N TRP A 11 -7.57 -13.07 -7.38
CA TRP A 11 -6.84 -11.85 -7.78
C TRP A 11 -7.50 -11.12 -8.96
N MET A 12 -8.04 -11.86 -9.93
CA MET A 12 -8.70 -11.26 -11.11
C MET A 12 -10.00 -10.53 -10.77
N HIS A 13 -10.66 -10.90 -9.66
CA HIS A 13 -11.86 -10.22 -9.19
C HIS A 13 -11.59 -8.98 -8.32
N LEU A 14 -10.35 -8.75 -7.90
CA LEU A 14 -9.99 -7.54 -7.14
C LEU A 14 -10.02 -6.31 -8.04
N THR A 15 -10.44 -5.19 -7.51
CA THR A 15 -10.31 -3.89 -8.19
C THR A 15 -8.95 -3.28 -7.88
N PRO A 16 -8.06 -3.07 -8.86
CA PRO A 16 -6.77 -2.41 -8.64
C PRO A 16 -6.94 -1.01 -8.05
N LEU A 17 -5.97 -0.60 -7.21
CA LEU A 17 -6.03 0.67 -6.51
C LEU A 17 -6.23 1.86 -7.45
N TRP A 18 -5.43 1.95 -8.51
CA TRP A 18 -5.47 3.10 -9.42
C TRP A 18 -6.78 3.18 -10.20
N GLU A 19 -7.36 2.06 -10.60
CA GLU A 19 -8.71 2.00 -11.22
C GLU A 19 -9.82 2.43 -10.24
N ARG A 20 -9.66 2.09 -8.95
CA ARG A 20 -10.57 2.51 -7.89
C ARG A 20 -10.49 4.01 -7.67
N LEU A 21 -9.28 4.55 -7.54
CA LEU A 21 -9.05 5.98 -7.31
C LEU A 21 -9.50 6.87 -8.49
N GLN A 22 -9.44 6.38 -9.73
CA GLN A 22 -9.99 7.10 -10.89
C GLN A 22 -11.50 7.30 -10.81
N LYS A 23 -12.22 6.45 -10.08
CA LYS A 23 -13.67 6.50 -9.89
C LYS A 23 -14.07 7.12 -8.56
N GLU A 24 -13.07 7.45 -7.74
CA GLU A 24 -13.31 8.00 -6.40
C GLU A 24 -13.81 9.44 -6.50
N THR A 25 -14.78 9.79 -5.65
CA THR A 25 -15.38 11.13 -5.56
C THR A 25 -14.91 11.88 -4.32
N LEU A 26 -14.45 11.16 -3.30
CA LEU A 26 -13.89 11.76 -2.10
C LEU A 26 -12.52 12.38 -2.39
N PRO A 27 -12.16 13.48 -1.71
CA PRO A 27 -10.85 14.09 -1.85
C PRO A 27 -9.74 13.14 -1.38
N ILE A 28 -8.63 13.11 -2.12
CA ILE A 28 -7.49 12.22 -1.89
C ILE A 28 -6.36 13.02 -1.26
N TYR A 29 -5.84 12.52 -0.14
CA TYR A 29 -4.73 13.11 0.60
C TYR A 29 -3.56 12.14 0.72
N LEU A 30 -2.33 12.65 0.61
CA LEU A 30 -1.12 11.90 0.96
C LEU A 30 -0.86 12.02 2.47
N TYR A 31 -0.62 10.90 3.12
CA TYR A 31 -0.10 10.87 4.49
C TYR A 31 1.40 10.61 4.44
N GLY A 32 2.17 11.66 4.67
CA GLY A 32 3.62 11.65 4.66
C GLY A 32 4.23 12.52 3.56
N MET A 33 5.54 12.74 3.68
CA MET A 33 6.35 13.60 2.81
C MET A 33 7.67 12.89 2.49
N GLY A 34 8.14 12.99 1.27
CA GLY A 34 9.41 12.42 0.83
C GLY A 34 9.26 11.58 -0.43
N ASP A 35 10.23 10.75 -0.73
CA ASP A 35 10.35 9.96 -1.97
C ASP A 35 9.09 9.14 -2.27
N GLY A 36 8.52 8.46 -1.26
CA GLY A 36 7.28 7.69 -1.43
C GLY A 36 6.09 8.57 -1.86
N ALA A 37 5.96 9.76 -1.28
CA ALA A 37 4.89 10.69 -1.64
C ALA A 37 5.09 11.28 -3.04
N GLU A 38 6.32 11.59 -3.43
CA GLU A 38 6.64 12.05 -4.79
C GLU A 38 6.30 10.97 -5.84
N LYS A 39 6.66 9.72 -5.58
CA LYS A 39 6.33 8.58 -6.45
C LYS A 39 4.84 8.36 -6.59
N ILE A 40 4.10 8.35 -5.47
CA ILE A 40 2.64 8.22 -5.49
C ILE A 40 2.02 9.37 -6.27
N ASN A 41 2.47 10.62 -6.05
CA ASN A 41 1.97 11.78 -6.78
C ASN A 41 2.22 11.66 -8.29
N GLY A 42 3.41 11.20 -8.71
CA GLY A 42 3.71 10.94 -10.12
C GLY A 42 2.76 9.92 -10.76
N VAL A 43 2.37 8.87 -10.00
CA VAL A 43 1.39 7.89 -10.49
C VAL A 43 -0.02 8.51 -10.55
N LEU A 44 -0.42 9.31 -9.55
CA LEU A 44 -1.70 10.03 -9.58
C LEU A 44 -1.80 10.94 -10.81
N GLU A 45 -0.74 11.70 -11.11
CA GLU A 45 -0.67 12.55 -12.29
C GLU A 45 -0.77 11.74 -13.58
N HIS A 46 -0.07 10.61 -13.67
CA HIS A 46 -0.13 9.71 -14.83
C HIS A 46 -1.54 9.20 -15.11
N TYR A 47 -2.31 8.87 -14.07
CA TYR A 47 -3.70 8.42 -14.18
C TYR A 47 -4.73 9.55 -14.21
N GLY A 48 -4.30 10.82 -14.13
CA GLY A 48 -5.19 11.98 -14.09
C GLY A 48 -6.04 12.05 -12.83
N ILE A 49 -5.56 11.51 -11.71
CA ILE A 49 -6.25 11.48 -10.42
C ILE A 49 -5.84 12.72 -9.62
N PRO A 50 -6.79 13.61 -9.25
CA PRO A 50 -6.46 14.83 -8.55
C PRO A 50 -6.05 14.57 -7.09
N LEU A 51 -4.88 15.06 -6.70
CA LEU A 51 -4.47 15.15 -5.30
C LEU A 51 -5.08 16.41 -4.67
N LYS A 52 -5.69 16.28 -3.50
CA LYS A 52 -6.29 17.43 -2.78
C LYS A 52 -5.30 18.10 -1.83
N GLY A 53 -4.43 17.32 -1.19
CA GLY A 53 -3.49 17.85 -0.22
C GLY A 53 -2.56 16.82 0.38
N VAL A 54 -1.70 17.29 1.28
CA VAL A 54 -0.72 16.48 2.01
C VAL A 54 -0.82 16.77 3.48
N PHE A 55 -0.81 15.73 4.29
CA PHE A 55 -0.74 15.86 5.74
C PHE A 55 0.36 14.98 6.36
N ALA A 56 0.76 15.31 7.56
CA ALA A 56 1.73 14.55 8.33
C ALA A 56 1.27 14.40 9.79
N SER A 57 1.95 13.55 10.55
CA SER A 57 1.77 13.50 12.00
C SER A 57 2.12 14.85 12.62
N ASP A 58 1.41 15.23 13.66
CA ASP A 58 1.45 16.59 14.25
C ASP A 58 2.87 17.03 14.62
N GLU A 59 3.71 16.11 15.08
CA GLU A 59 5.11 16.35 15.42
C GLU A 59 6.00 16.75 14.23
N TYR A 60 5.57 16.43 13.01
CA TYR A 60 6.30 16.75 11.76
C TYR A 60 5.74 17.96 11.04
N VAL A 61 4.58 18.50 11.43
CA VAL A 61 3.98 19.70 10.81
C VAL A 61 4.67 20.95 11.32
N ARG A 62 5.49 21.58 10.48
CA ARG A 62 6.29 22.80 10.81
C ARG A 62 5.97 23.99 9.92
N GLY A 63 4.78 24.03 9.31
CA GLY A 63 4.36 25.13 8.45
C GLY A 63 5.07 25.19 7.09
N HIS A 64 5.73 24.13 6.65
CA HIS A 64 6.35 24.02 5.34
C HIS A 64 5.37 23.51 4.28
N SER A 65 5.78 23.65 3.01
CA SER A 65 5.03 23.12 1.87
C SER A 65 5.74 21.92 1.28
N PHE A 66 4.93 21.00 0.70
CA PHE A 66 5.40 19.83 -0.02
C PHE A 66 4.52 19.60 -1.26
N LEU A 67 5.09 19.35 -2.44
CA LEU A 67 4.37 19.22 -3.72
C LEU A 67 3.46 20.43 -4.04
N GLY A 68 3.81 21.64 -3.57
CA GLY A 68 2.99 22.84 -3.75
C GLY A 68 1.83 22.99 -2.75
N TYR A 69 1.58 21.99 -1.89
CA TYR A 69 0.57 22.05 -0.85
C TYR A 69 1.18 22.47 0.48
N ARG A 70 0.45 23.27 1.27
CA ARG A 70 0.77 23.43 2.69
C ARG A 70 0.55 22.07 3.39
N VAL A 71 1.55 21.60 4.14
CA VAL A 71 1.40 20.37 4.92
C VAL A 71 0.47 20.61 6.11
N GLN A 72 -0.59 19.82 6.20
CA GLN A 72 -1.65 19.94 7.20
C GLN A 72 -1.45 18.88 8.32
N LYS A 73 -2.16 19.07 9.42
CA LYS A 73 -2.38 18.03 10.42
C LYS A 73 -3.57 17.15 10.00
N LEU A 74 -3.62 15.91 10.49
CA LEU A 74 -4.79 15.06 10.27
C LEU A 74 -6.08 15.73 10.77
N SER A 75 -6.05 16.35 11.95
CA SER A 75 -7.20 17.08 12.52
C SER A 75 -7.68 18.23 11.64
N GLU A 76 -6.78 18.97 11.00
CA GLU A 76 -7.16 20.04 10.05
C GLU A 76 -7.87 19.48 8.82
N VAL A 77 -7.45 18.29 8.34
CA VAL A 77 -8.10 17.60 7.22
C VAL A 77 -9.49 17.09 7.65
N GLU A 78 -9.60 16.46 8.82
CA GLU A 78 -10.88 15.99 9.38
C GLU A 78 -11.90 17.12 9.55
N GLU A 79 -11.46 18.34 9.91
CA GLU A 79 -12.31 19.52 10.01
C GLU A 79 -12.77 20.08 8.65
N THR A 80 -11.91 19.99 7.64
CA THR A 80 -12.21 20.52 6.28
C THR A 80 -13.00 19.57 5.41
N GLU A 81 -12.91 18.26 5.67
CA GLU A 81 -13.55 17.20 4.88
C GLU A 81 -14.54 16.36 5.75
N PRO A 82 -15.63 16.95 6.22
CA PRO A 82 -16.57 16.28 7.12
C PRO A 82 -17.34 15.12 6.48
N GLU A 83 -17.40 15.05 5.15
CA GLU A 83 -18.00 13.94 4.40
C GLU A 83 -17.04 12.75 4.22
N GLY A 84 -15.78 12.92 4.63
CA GLY A 84 -14.73 11.92 4.51
C GLY A 84 -13.72 12.20 3.40
N PHE A 85 -12.64 11.45 3.41
CA PHE A 85 -11.54 11.54 2.44
C PHE A 85 -10.79 10.23 2.36
N VAL A 86 -10.04 10.06 1.28
CA VAL A 86 -9.15 8.91 1.07
C VAL A 86 -7.73 9.29 1.44
N ILE A 87 -7.08 8.41 2.18
CA ILE A 87 -5.68 8.54 2.62
C ILE A 87 -4.80 7.58 1.81
N LEU A 88 -3.75 8.10 1.20
CA LEU A 88 -2.68 7.31 0.61
C LEU A 88 -1.44 7.39 1.51
N LEU A 89 -1.09 6.26 2.14
CA LEU A 89 0.08 6.15 3.01
C LEU A 89 1.36 6.19 2.16
N ALA A 90 2.21 7.17 2.40
CA ALA A 90 3.36 7.47 1.56
C ALA A 90 4.71 7.17 2.22
N PHE A 91 4.72 6.35 3.27
CA PHE A 91 5.93 5.93 3.98
C PHE A 91 5.79 4.52 4.55
N ALA A 92 6.93 3.88 4.82
CA ALA A 92 6.98 2.58 5.48
C ALA A 92 6.92 2.75 7.02
N ALA A 93 6.13 1.92 7.70
CA ALA A 93 6.05 1.87 9.14
C ALA A 93 6.71 0.60 9.66
N PHE A 94 7.71 0.74 10.51
CA PHE A 94 8.44 -0.37 11.12
C PHE A 94 8.29 -0.43 12.65
N ALA A 95 7.97 0.69 13.28
CA ALA A 95 7.76 0.78 14.71
C ALA A 95 6.32 0.38 15.07
N GLU A 96 6.16 -0.33 16.19
CA GLU A 96 4.86 -0.86 16.63
C GLU A 96 3.85 0.24 16.90
N ASP A 97 4.27 1.31 17.60
CA ASP A 97 3.47 2.49 17.91
C ASP A 97 2.96 3.20 16.64
N LEU A 98 3.79 3.28 15.60
CA LEU A 98 3.40 3.86 14.31
C LEU A 98 2.41 2.97 13.56
N THR A 99 2.60 1.65 13.64
CA THR A 99 1.69 0.68 13.02
C THR A 99 0.32 0.72 13.69
N GLU A 100 0.26 0.80 15.02
CA GLU A 100 -0.98 0.98 15.79
C GLU A 100 -1.68 2.31 15.43
N LYS A 101 -0.93 3.40 15.30
CA LYS A 101 -1.46 4.71 14.86
C LYS A 101 -2.08 4.62 13.47
N ILE A 102 -1.38 4.00 12.50
CA ILE A 102 -1.90 3.80 11.13
C ILE A 102 -3.17 2.95 11.16
N GLN A 103 -3.19 1.86 11.94
CA GLN A 103 -4.37 1.03 12.09
C GLN A 103 -5.54 1.80 12.70
N GLY A 104 -5.28 2.65 13.70
CA GLY A 104 -6.27 3.54 14.31
C GLY A 104 -6.85 4.55 13.31
N ILE A 105 -6.06 5.05 12.38
CA ILE A 105 -6.52 5.91 11.28
C ILE A 105 -7.35 5.09 10.28
N ALA A 106 -6.88 3.92 9.87
CA ALA A 106 -7.56 3.05 8.92
C ALA A 106 -8.93 2.52 9.43
N ASN A 107 -9.11 2.45 10.76
CA ASN A 107 -10.41 2.10 11.36
C ASN A 107 -11.44 3.22 11.25
N ARG A 108 -11.05 4.46 10.98
CA ARG A 108 -11.91 5.64 10.91
C ARG A 108 -12.04 6.22 9.50
N HIS A 109 -11.03 6.01 8.67
CA HIS A 109 -10.92 6.58 7.33
C HIS A 109 -10.60 5.52 6.29
N ILE A 110 -10.93 5.80 5.03
CA ILE A 110 -10.47 4.99 3.91
C ILE A 110 -8.96 5.21 3.74
N LEU A 111 -8.16 4.16 3.97
CA LEU A 111 -6.71 4.23 3.90
C LEU A 111 -6.18 3.11 3.00
N TYR A 112 -5.34 3.50 2.05
CA TYR A 112 -4.57 2.60 1.20
C TYR A 112 -3.08 2.85 1.36
N ALA A 113 -2.27 1.81 1.21
CA ALA A 113 -0.82 1.88 1.11
C ALA A 113 -0.40 1.46 -0.32
N PRO A 114 -0.26 2.42 -1.25
CA PRO A 114 0.08 2.12 -2.63
C PRO A 114 1.43 1.42 -2.76
N ASP A 115 1.48 0.32 -3.54
CA ASP A 115 2.75 -0.29 -3.94
C ASP A 115 3.35 0.52 -5.10
N THR A 116 4.38 1.30 -4.82
CA THR A 116 5.15 2.03 -5.84
C THR A 116 6.55 1.43 -5.95
N PRO A 117 7.13 1.36 -7.17
CA PRO A 117 8.44 0.76 -7.36
C PRO A 117 9.53 1.56 -6.63
N VAL A 118 10.44 0.85 -5.97
CA VAL A 118 11.64 1.45 -5.34
C VAL A 118 12.60 1.94 -6.39
N ALA A 119 12.79 1.12 -7.43
CA ALA A 119 13.64 1.39 -8.58
C ALA A 119 12.87 1.03 -9.87
N GLY A 120 13.14 1.79 -10.94
CA GLY A 120 12.41 1.66 -12.19
C GLY A 120 10.99 2.25 -12.13
N GLU A 121 10.20 1.98 -13.16
CA GLU A 121 8.86 2.59 -13.35
C GLU A 121 7.73 1.54 -13.41
N THR A 122 8.05 0.26 -13.23
CA THR A 122 7.06 -0.82 -13.39
C THR A 122 6.13 -0.89 -12.19
N LEU A 123 4.88 -0.51 -12.39
CA LEU A 123 3.82 -0.65 -11.38
C LEU A 123 3.28 -2.09 -11.37
N PHE A 124 2.83 -2.54 -10.20
CA PHE A 124 2.09 -3.79 -10.06
C PHE A 124 0.63 -3.55 -10.46
N THR A 125 0.33 -3.80 -11.74
CA THR A 125 -1.00 -3.61 -12.32
C THR A 125 -1.68 -4.96 -12.59
N ARG A 126 -2.96 -4.91 -13.00
CA ARG A 126 -3.67 -6.10 -13.48
C ARG A 126 -2.97 -6.73 -14.68
N GLU A 127 -2.57 -5.90 -15.64
CA GLU A 127 -1.87 -6.35 -16.86
C GLU A 127 -0.55 -7.03 -16.51
N PHE A 128 0.21 -6.46 -15.56
CA PHE A 128 1.44 -7.09 -15.06
C PHE A 128 1.15 -8.45 -14.44
N LEU A 129 0.11 -8.56 -13.61
CA LEU A 129 -0.29 -9.82 -13.00
C LEU A 129 -0.68 -10.86 -14.05
N GLU A 130 -1.52 -10.50 -15.02
CA GLU A 130 -1.96 -11.37 -16.12
C GLU A 130 -0.78 -11.89 -16.95
N GLN A 131 0.14 -11.02 -17.32
CA GLN A 131 1.33 -11.38 -18.10
C GLN A 131 2.28 -12.31 -17.35
N ASN A 132 2.22 -12.32 -16.01
CA ASN A 132 3.11 -13.09 -15.16
C ASN A 132 2.44 -14.27 -14.43
N LEU A 133 1.18 -14.61 -14.75
CA LEU A 133 0.44 -15.69 -14.07
C LEU A 133 1.19 -17.02 -14.04
N ASP A 134 1.86 -17.40 -15.13
CA ASP A 134 2.64 -18.64 -15.17
C ASP A 134 3.84 -18.62 -14.21
N SER A 135 4.44 -17.46 -13.99
CA SER A 135 5.51 -17.28 -13.00
C SER A 135 4.96 -17.41 -11.57
N PHE A 136 3.81 -16.79 -11.30
CA PHE A 136 3.12 -16.95 -10.02
C PHE A 136 2.68 -18.40 -9.77
N ARG A 137 2.20 -19.11 -10.80
CA ARG A 137 1.87 -20.54 -10.73
C ARG A 137 3.07 -21.38 -10.32
N LYS A 138 4.24 -21.12 -10.93
CA LYS A 138 5.49 -21.82 -10.57
C LYS A 138 5.87 -21.56 -9.12
N VAL A 139 5.86 -20.30 -8.67
CA VAL A 139 6.16 -19.92 -7.29
C VAL A 139 5.18 -20.60 -6.34
N TYR A 140 3.88 -20.55 -6.62
CA TYR A 140 2.85 -21.22 -5.81
C TYR A 140 3.11 -22.74 -5.65
N GLY A 141 3.56 -23.39 -6.73
CA GLY A 141 3.91 -24.82 -6.72
C GLY A 141 5.14 -25.18 -5.88
N PHE A 142 6.05 -24.22 -5.66
CA PHE A 142 7.21 -24.41 -4.77
C PHE A 142 6.91 -24.19 -3.29
N LEU A 143 5.79 -23.55 -2.96
CA LEU A 143 5.42 -23.28 -1.57
C LEU A 143 4.97 -24.58 -0.88
N ALA A 144 5.60 -24.87 0.27
CA ALA A 144 5.46 -26.16 0.95
C ALA A 144 4.09 -26.37 1.62
N ASP A 145 3.44 -25.27 2.07
CA ASP A 145 2.26 -25.35 2.94
C ASP A 145 1.20 -24.29 2.56
N ASP A 146 -0.01 -24.49 3.07
CA ASP A 146 -1.15 -23.62 2.80
C ASP A 146 -0.99 -22.21 3.40
N GLN A 147 -0.23 -22.09 4.49
CA GLN A 147 0.06 -20.78 5.08
C GLN A 147 0.94 -19.94 4.15
N SER A 148 2.00 -20.53 3.59
CA SER A 148 2.88 -19.86 2.62
C SER A 148 2.10 -19.45 1.36
N ARG A 149 1.19 -20.29 0.87
CA ARG A 149 0.31 -19.99 -0.27
C ARG A 149 -0.65 -18.86 0.04
N LYS A 150 -1.23 -18.85 1.25
CA LYS A 150 -2.07 -17.76 1.73
C LYS A 150 -1.29 -16.44 1.78
N VAL A 151 -0.05 -16.46 2.29
CA VAL A 151 0.83 -15.28 2.31
C VAL A 151 1.06 -14.75 0.89
N LEU A 152 1.39 -15.61 -0.07
CA LEU A 152 1.55 -15.20 -1.47
C LEU A 152 0.26 -14.56 -2.01
N ARG A 153 -0.90 -15.17 -1.77
CA ARG A 153 -2.21 -14.66 -2.20
C ARG A 153 -2.46 -13.27 -1.64
N ASP A 154 -2.25 -13.09 -0.34
CA ASP A 154 -2.54 -11.85 0.37
C ASP A 154 -1.54 -10.74 -0.02
N VAL A 155 -0.26 -11.05 -0.22
CA VAL A 155 0.75 -10.09 -0.71
C VAL A 155 0.43 -9.59 -2.11
N VAL A 156 0.03 -10.47 -3.03
CA VAL A 156 -0.39 -10.07 -4.39
C VAL A 156 -1.65 -9.20 -4.32
N ALA A 157 -2.62 -9.56 -3.48
CA ALA A 157 -3.81 -8.76 -3.28
C ALA A 157 -3.48 -7.36 -2.73
N PHE A 158 -2.59 -7.28 -1.73
CA PHE A 158 -2.10 -6.01 -1.20
C PHE A 158 -1.43 -5.15 -2.29
N LYS A 159 -0.51 -5.72 -3.05
CA LYS A 159 0.19 -4.99 -4.13
C LYS A 159 -0.77 -4.44 -5.18
N LEU A 160 -1.83 -5.15 -5.47
CA LEU A 160 -2.83 -4.74 -6.45
C LEU A 160 -3.79 -3.69 -5.90
N THR A 161 -4.22 -3.82 -4.65
CA THR A 161 -5.30 -3.00 -4.07
C THR A 161 -4.84 -1.91 -3.11
N GLY A 162 -3.63 -2.00 -2.57
CA GLY A 162 -3.16 -1.12 -1.49
C GLY A 162 -3.86 -1.33 -0.14
N GLU A 163 -4.72 -2.33 0.00
CA GLU A 163 -5.49 -2.58 1.22
C GLU A 163 -4.62 -3.25 2.29
N ILE A 164 -4.33 -2.53 3.39
CA ILE A 164 -3.47 -3.02 4.48
C ILE A 164 -4.07 -4.22 5.24
N SER A 165 -5.36 -4.48 5.12
CA SER A 165 -6.04 -5.63 5.70
C SER A 165 -5.46 -6.98 5.24
N TYR A 166 -4.95 -7.06 4.01
CA TYR A 166 -4.27 -8.25 3.51
C TYR A 166 -2.94 -8.54 4.22
N LEU A 167 -2.34 -7.56 4.86
CA LEU A 167 -1.09 -7.73 5.62
C LEU A 167 -1.32 -8.18 7.06
N SER A 168 -2.50 -7.95 7.63
CA SER A 168 -2.80 -8.23 9.04
C SER A 168 -2.82 -9.71 9.40
N CYS A 169 -2.99 -10.62 8.43
CA CYS A 169 -2.95 -12.06 8.65
C CYS A 169 -1.54 -12.61 8.92
N GLN A 170 -0.50 -11.86 8.55
CA GLN A 170 0.90 -12.28 8.70
C GLN A 170 1.43 -12.03 10.11
N PHE A 171 0.85 -11.10 10.86
CA PHE A 171 1.30 -10.73 12.23
C PHE A 171 0.87 -11.70 13.33
N LYS A 172 -0.05 -12.64 13.05
CA LYS A 172 -0.51 -13.63 14.01
C LYS A 172 0.28 -14.95 14.03
N CYS A 173 1.27 -15.09 13.17
CA CYS A 173 2.14 -16.27 13.15
C CYS A 173 3.23 -16.14 14.22
N HIS A 174 3.04 -16.79 15.36
CA HIS A 174 3.87 -16.75 16.57
C HIS A 174 5.30 -17.31 16.42
N HIS A 175 5.84 -17.47 15.22
CA HIS A 175 7.18 -18.08 15.00
C HIS A 175 8.06 -17.36 13.96
N ILE A 176 7.81 -16.07 13.68
CA ILE A 176 8.80 -15.27 12.97
C ILE A 176 9.73 -14.65 14.04
N PRO A 177 11.06 -14.80 13.94
CA PRO A 177 11.98 -14.18 14.88
C PRO A 177 11.69 -12.69 15.00
N GLN A 178 11.82 -12.13 16.21
CA GLN A 178 11.51 -10.73 16.55
C GLN A 178 12.14 -9.65 15.67
N ASN A 179 13.00 -10.02 14.71
CA ASN A 179 13.62 -9.15 13.73
C ASN A 179 12.75 -8.87 12.48
N PHE A 180 11.52 -9.39 12.41
CA PHE A 180 10.55 -9.19 11.33
C PHE A 180 9.25 -8.53 11.78
N SER A 181 9.24 -7.82 12.88
CA SER A 181 8.15 -6.95 13.28
C SER A 181 8.23 -5.64 12.50
N GLY A 182 7.64 -5.61 11.34
CA GLY A 182 7.49 -4.42 10.51
C GLY A 182 6.56 -4.73 9.36
N LEU A 183 5.75 -3.76 9.00
CA LEU A 183 5.04 -3.77 7.73
C LEU A 183 6.11 -3.83 6.64
N ILE A 184 6.45 -5.04 6.17
CA ILE A 184 7.43 -5.24 5.12
C ILE A 184 6.75 -4.80 3.82
N ILE A 185 6.76 -3.53 3.57
CA ILE A 185 6.84 -3.05 2.20
C ILE A 185 8.21 -3.54 1.74
N PHE A 186 8.25 -4.50 0.82
CA PHE A 186 9.47 -5.02 0.22
C PHE A 186 10.24 -3.87 -0.44
N GLN A 187 11.06 -3.20 0.36
CA GLN A 187 12.00 -2.18 -0.06
C GLN A 187 13.39 -2.56 0.46
N LYS A 188 13.84 -3.77 0.14
CA LYS A 188 15.27 -4.07 0.19
C LYS A 188 15.74 -4.43 -1.20
N THR A 189 16.53 -3.53 -1.75
CA THR A 189 17.51 -3.78 -2.81
C THR A 189 18.13 -5.15 -2.59
N VAL A 190 17.93 -6.04 -3.55
CA VAL A 190 18.82 -7.18 -3.73
C VAL A 190 20.10 -6.58 -4.29
N ASP A 191 21.12 -6.39 -3.45
CA ASP A 191 22.49 -6.23 -3.92
C ASP A 191 22.87 -7.55 -4.58
N LEU A 192 22.82 -7.58 -5.91
CA LEU A 192 23.44 -8.64 -6.69
C LEU A 192 24.94 -8.40 -6.62
N PRO A 193 25.75 -9.39 -6.20
CA PRO A 193 27.20 -9.28 -6.31
C PRO A 193 27.59 -9.21 -7.78
N GLU A 194 28.61 -8.37 -8.07
CA GLU A 194 29.30 -8.25 -9.35
C GLU A 194 29.85 -9.58 -9.86
#